data_807dc2d95020b89cab019916b9d558ea
#
_entry.id   807dc2d95020b89cab019916b9d558ea
#
_cell.length_a   1.000
_cell.length_b   1.000
_cell.length_c   1.000
_cell.angle_alpha   90.00
_cell.angle_beta   90.00
_cell.angle_gamma   90.00
#
_symmetry.space_group_name_H-M   'P 1'
#
loop_
_entity.id
_entity.type
_entity.pdbx_description
1 polymer ?
#
loop_
_entity_poly.entity_id
_entity_poly.type
_entity_poly.pdbx_seq_one_letter_code
_entity_poly.pdbx_strand_id
1 'polypeptide(L)'
;MHVGNLRTALYAYLIAKHEGGDFILRIEDTDQVRQVEGAVDIINRTLEETGLVHDEGPDKDGGCGPYVQSERVAQGIYMKYAKELIDKGEAYYCFCDKERLDSLKTTVAGKEISIYDKHCLHLSKEEIEANLAAGKPYVIRQNNPTEGTTTFEDEIYGDITVDNAELDDMILIKSDGYPTYNFANVVDDHLMGITHVVRGNEYLSSSPKYNRLYEAFGWDVPVYVHCPLITDRKSTRLNSSHITI
;
A
#
# COMPACT_ATOMS: atom_id res chain seq x y z
N MET A 1 1.38 9.72 -19.03
CA MET A 1 0.47 9.52 -17.87
C MET A 1 -0.95 9.28 -18.37
N HIS A 2 -1.74 8.39 -17.72
CA HIS A 2 -3.16 8.16 -18.08
C HIS A 2 -4.05 9.26 -17.47
N VAL A 3 -5.17 9.61 -18.16
CA VAL A 3 -6.10 10.66 -17.71
C VAL A 3 -6.66 10.43 -16.30
N GLY A 4 -6.85 9.17 -15.89
CA GLY A 4 -7.27 8.82 -14.53
C GLY A 4 -6.27 9.24 -13.46
N ASN A 5 -4.99 8.96 -13.70
CA ASN A 5 -3.91 9.32 -12.78
C ASN A 5 -3.72 10.84 -12.74
N LEU A 6 -3.82 11.52 -13.89
CA LEU A 6 -3.73 12.97 -13.96
C LEU A 6 -4.87 13.65 -13.19
N ARG A 7 -6.11 13.13 -13.27
CA ARG A 7 -7.24 13.62 -12.47
C ARG A 7 -6.99 13.43 -10.98
N THR A 8 -6.48 12.27 -10.56
CA THR A 8 -6.17 11.99 -9.16
C THR A 8 -5.08 12.95 -8.65
N ALA A 9 -4.04 13.18 -9.45
CA ALA A 9 -3.02 14.18 -9.15
C ALA A 9 -3.59 15.60 -9.03
N LEU A 10 -4.52 15.98 -9.94
CA LEU A 10 -5.21 17.27 -9.88
C LEU A 10 -5.97 17.44 -8.56
N TYR A 11 -6.72 16.43 -8.12
CA TYR A 11 -7.47 16.54 -6.87
C TYR A 11 -6.55 16.61 -5.65
N ALA A 12 -5.51 15.78 -5.61
CA ALA A 12 -4.51 15.84 -4.55
C ALA A 12 -3.84 17.22 -4.50
N TYR A 13 -3.46 17.77 -5.65
CA TYR A 13 -2.90 19.13 -5.77
C TYR A 13 -3.86 20.19 -5.26
N LEU A 14 -5.14 20.16 -5.68
CA LEU A 14 -6.14 21.14 -5.27
C LEU A 14 -6.42 21.08 -3.77
N ILE A 15 -6.49 19.89 -3.18
CA ILE A 15 -6.67 19.73 -1.72
C ILE A 15 -5.45 20.29 -0.99
N ALA A 16 -4.23 19.92 -1.40
CA ALA A 16 -3.02 20.43 -0.79
C ALA A 16 -2.96 21.98 -0.83
N LYS A 17 -3.28 22.59 -1.97
CA LYS A 17 -3.28 24.05 -2.09
C LYS A 17 -4.43 24.74 -1.33
N HIS A 18 -5.60 24.10 -1.24
CA HIS A 18 -6.73 24.60 -0.45
C HIS A 18 -6.43 24.62 1.05
N GLU A 19 -5.83 23.55 1.55
CA GLU A 19 -5.46 23.41 2.97
C GLU A 19 -4.14 24.13 3.34
N GLY A 20 -3.45 24.73 2.36
CA GLY A 20 -2.16 25.40 2.58
C GLY A 20 -1.01 24.45 2.86
N GLY A 21 -1.13 23.20 2.40
CA GLY A 21 -0.14 22.16 2.51
C GLY A 21 0.70 21.98 1.25
N ASP A 22 1.53 20.94 1.26
CA ASP A 22 2.45 20.60 0.19
C ASP A 22 1.94 19.43 -0.65
N PHE A 23 2.12 19.53 -1.96
CA PHE A 23 1.87 18.46 -2.91
C PHE A 23 3.16 17.69 -3.16
N ILE A 24 3.24 16.46 -2.69
CA ILE A 24 4.44 15.62 -2.72
C ILE A 24 4.38 14.62 -3.87
N LEU A 25 5.47 14.51 -4.64
CA LEU A 25 5.67 13.46 -5.63
C LEU A 25 6.54 12.34 -5.06
N ARG A 26 5.98 11.15 -4.90
CA ARG A 26 6.68 9.93 -4.47
C ARG A 26 6.73 8.91 -5.60
N ILE A 27 7.90 8.33 -5.84
CA ILE A 27 8.10 7.26 -6.82
C ILE A 27 8.01 5.91 -6.11
N GLU A 28 7.01 5.13 -6.49
CA GLU A 28 6.69 3.83 -5.90
C GLU A 28 7.19 2.69 -6.79
N ASP A 29 8.49 2.44 -6.73
CA ASP A 29 9.24 1.50 -7.59
C ASP A 29 9.57 0.16 -6.90
N THR A 30 8.79 -0.26 -5.91
CA THR A 30 9.00 -1.54 -5.21
C THR A 30 8.69 -2.79 -6.04
N ASP A 31 8.00 -2.64 -7.17
CA ASP A 31 7.81 -3.70 -8.18
C ASP A 31 8.87 -3.57 -9.28
N GLN A 32 10.04 -4.15 -9.02
CA GLN A 32 11.20 -4.07 -9.92
C GLN A 32 10.97 -4.73 -11.30
N VAL A 33 10.00 -5.65 -11.40
CA VAL A 33 9.69 -6.35 -12.67
C VAL A 33 8.92 -5.43 -13.62
N ARG A 34 8.19 -4.45 -13.10
CA ARG A 34 7.32 -3.54 -13.88
C ARG A 34 7.91 -2.17 -14.12
N GLN A 35 9.17 -1.95 -13.80
CA GLN A 35 9.81 -0.67 -14.05
C GLN A 35 9.86 -0.35 -15.55
N VAL A 36 9.46 0.86 -15.91
CA VAL A 36 9.49 1.39 -17.28
C VAL A 36 10.51 2.51 -17.32
N GLU A 37 11.56 2.32 -18.11
CA GLU A 37 12.59 3.35 -18.31
C GLU A 37 11.97 4.65 -18.85
N GLY A 38 12.35 5.79 -18.29
CA GLY A 38 11.83 7.10 -18.67
C GLY A 38 10.43 7.43 -18.15
N ALA A 39 9.80 6.55 -17.36
CA ALA A 39 8.46 6.80 -16.82
C ALA A 39 8.44 8.03 -15.90
N VAL A 40 9.45 8.23 -15.07
CA VAL A 40 9.55 9.36 -14.14
C VAL A 40 9.63 10.69 -14.91
N ASP A 41 10.42 10.74 -15.99
CA ASP A 41 10.53 11.95 -16.84
C ASP A 41 9.20 12.31 -17.50
N ILE A 42 8.43 11.30 -17.92
CA ILE A 42 7.08 11.49 -18.48
C ILE A 42 6.13 12.05 -17.43
N ILE A 43 6.24 11.59 -16.18
CA ILE A 43 5.42 12.08 -15.07
C ILE A 43 5.74 13.54 -14.81
N ASN A 44 7.02 13.87 -14.58
CA ASN A 44 7.47 15.22 -14.28
C ASN A 44 7.02 16.20 -15.37
N ARG A 45 7.31 15.87 -16.65
CA ARG A 45 6.89 16.68 -17.78
C ARG A 45 5.36 16.86 -17.85
N THR A 46 4.58 15.79 -17.60
CA THR A 46 3.11 15.89 -17.62
C THR A 46 2.59 16.80 -16.51
N LEU A 47 3.15 16.70 -15.31
CA LEU A 47 2.78 17.56 -14.19
C LEU A 47 3.14 19.02 -14.46
N GLU A 48 4.32 19.28 -15.00
CA GLU A 48 4.75 20.62 -15.40
C GLU A 48 3.86 21.24 -16.49
N GLU A 49 3.61 20.49 -17.59
CA GLU A 49 2.76 20.96 -18.71
C GLU A 49 1.32 21.23 -18.29
N THR A 50 0.83 20.56 -17.24
CA THR A 50 -0.52 20.76 -16.69
C THR A 50 -0.58 21.73 -15.52
N GLY A 51 0.55 22.29 -15.10
CA GLY A 51 0.63 23.24 -13.99
C GLY A 51 0.49 22.61 -12.60
N LEU A 52 0.58 21.29 -12.48
CA LEU A 52 0.53 20.56 -11.22
C LEU A 52 1.94 20.37 -10.64
N VAL A 53 2.62 21.47 -10.41
CA VAL A 53 4.01 21.43 -9.90
C VAL A 53 4.03 20.97 -8.46
N HIS A 54 4.80 19.93 -8.16
CA HIS A 54 4.98 19.42 -6.80
C HIS A 54 5.86 20.36 -5.96
N ASP A 55 5.63 20.37 -4.67
CA ASP A 55 6.40 21.16 -3.70
C ASP A 55 7.62 20.40 -3.23
N GLU A 56 7.48 19.06 -3.12
CA GLU A 56 8.54 18.12 -2.75
C GLU A 56 8.55 16.90 -3.68
N GLY A 57 9.70 16.31 -3.90
CA GLY A 57 9.86 15.11 -4.73
C GLY A 57 11.32 14.71 -4.92
N PRO A 58 11.63 13.75 -5.81
CA PRO A 58 12.98 13.26 -6.04
C PRO A 58 13.97 14.34 -6.50
N ASP A 59 13.48 15.38 -7.15
CA ASP A 59 14.23 16.51 -7.69
C ASP A 59 14.17 17.75 -6.79
N LYS A 60 13.35 17.72 -5.73
CA LYS A 60 13.13 18.87 -4.84
C LYS A 60 12.90 18.40 -3.41
N ASP A 61 13.97 18.33 -2.63
CA ASP A 61 13.92 17.88 -1.24
C ASP A 61 13.25 18.94 -0.34
N GLY A 62 12.18 18.52 0.36
CA GLY A 62 11.49 19.31 1.38
C GLY A 62 11.72 18.80 2.80
N GLY A 63 12.50 17.74 2.97
CA GLY A 63 12.87 17.19 4.27
C GLY A 63 12.21 15.85 4.64
N CYS A 64 11.27 15.34 3.80
CA CYS A 64 10.59 14.06 4.02
C CYS A 64 11.21 12.90 3.22
N GLY A 65 12.31 13.16 2.46
CA GLY A 65 12.97 12.16 1.62
C GLY A 65 13.53 10.96 2.36
N PRO A 66 14.02 9.95 1.60
CA PRO A 66 13.99 9.84 0.13
C PRO A 66 12.57 9.71 -0.43
N TYR A 67 12.36 10.26 -1.63
CA TYR A 67 11.06 10.21 -2.32
C TYR A 67 10.94 9.05 -3.31
N VAL A 68 11.95 8.17 -3.35
CA VAL A 68 11.97 6.95 -4.15
C VAL A 68 11.96 5.75 -3.21
N GLN A 69 11.00 4.84 -3.37
CA GLN A 69 10.82 3.75 -2.41
C GLN A 69 11.99 2.76 -2.38
N SER A 70 12.63 2.49 -3.52
CA SER A 70 13.83 1.63 -3.54
C SER A 70 14.99 2.19 -2.71
N GLU A 71 15.15 3.50 -2.64
CA GLU A 71 16.13 4.15 -1.77
C GLU A 71 15.79 3.97 -0.29
N ARG A 72 14.49 4.03 0.05
CA ARG A 72 13.98 3.77 1.41
C ARG A 72 14.17 2.31 1.81
N VAL A 73 14.03 1.38 0.84
CA VAL A 73 14.38 -0.05 1.05
C VAL A 73 15.85 -0.19 1.41
N ALA A 74 16.74 0.46 0.65
CA ALA A 74 18.20 0.42 0.90
C ALA A 74 18.57 0.97 2.30
N GLN A 75 17.80 1.92 2.82
CA GLN A 75 17.96 2.45 4.19
C GLN A 75 17.34 1.56 5.27
N GLY A 76 16.67 0.46 4.91
CA GLY A 76 16.06 -0.49 5.85
C GLY A 76 14.79 0.03 6.54
N ILE A 77 14.18 1.11 6.04
CA ILE A 77 13.03 1.78 6.68
C ILE A 77 11.88 0.79 6.86
N TYR A 78 11.43 0.13 5.79
CA TYR A 78 10.27 -0.76 5.87
C TYR A 78 10.50 -1.97 6.76
N MET A 79 11.70 -2.55 6.71
CA MET A 79 12.06 -3.69 7.57
C MET A 79 12.05 -3.30 9.06
N LYS A 80 12.47 -2.07 9.39
CA LYS A 80 12.39 -1.54 10.77
C LYS A 80 10.94 -1.54 11.27
N TYR A 81 10.01 -1.00 10.49
CA TYR A 81 8.60 -0.92 10.87
C TYR A 81 7.89 -2.28 10.84
N ALA A 82 8.27 -3.18 9.92
CA ALA A 82 7.75 -4.54 9.93
C ALA A 82 8.17 -5.31 11.20
N LYS A 83 9.41 -5.13 11.68
CA LYS A 83 9.87 -5.71 12.94
C LYS A 83 9.15 -5.11 14.15
N GLU A 84 8.89 -3.80 14.14
CA GLU A 84 8.09 -3.16 15.19
C GLU A 84 6.69 -3.79 15.31
N LEU A 85 6.03 -4.07 14.18
CA LEU A 85 4.74 -4.78 14.19
C LEU A 85 4.87 -6.22 14.72
N ILE A 86 5.96 -6.93 14.41
CA ILE A 86 6.21 -8.26 14.98
C ILE A 86 6.35 -8.17 16.50
N ASP A 87 7.11 -7.20 17.01
CA ASP A 87 7.32 -7.01 18.45
C ASP A 87 6.02 -6.65 19.17
N LYS A 88 5.08 -5.98 18.49
CA LYS A 88 3.73 -5.67 18.97
C LYS A 88 2.74 -6.84 18.84
N GLY A 89 3.09 -7.93 18.13
CA GLY A 89 2.19 -9.05 17.81
C GLY A 89 1.20 -8.76 16.66
N GLU A 90 1.37 -7.63 15.97
CA GLU A 90 0.53 -7.19 14.85
C GLU A 90 1.06 -7.68 13.47
N ALA A 91 2.20 -8.36 13.47
CA ALA A 91 2.76 -9.04 12.31
C ALA A 91 3.52 -10.28 12.74
N TYR A 92 3.82 -11.17 11.80
CA TYR A 92 4.56 -12.39 12.06
C TYR A 92 5.32 -12.90 10.84
N TYR A 93 6.35 -13.74 11.08
CA TYR A 93 7.10 -14.43 10.04
C TYR A 93 6.28 -15.59 9.47
N CYS A 94 6.24 -15.70 8.15
CA CYS A 94 5.60 -16.81 7.44
C CYS A 94 6.63 -17.51 6.57
N PHE A 95 6.88 -18.79 6.83
CA PHE A 95 7.83 -19.65 6.15
C PHE A 95 7.17 -20.65 5.18
N CYS A 96 5.88 -20.47 4.86
CA CYS A 96 5.16 -21.31 3.92
C CYS A 96 5.76 -21.21 2.53
N ASP A 97 5.98 -22.36 1.90
CA ASP A 97 6.35 -22.45 0.50
C ASP A 97 5.15 -22.31 -0.44
N LYS A 98 5.42 -22.25 -1.73
CA LYS A 98 4.41 -22.10 -2.76
C LYS A 98 3.41 -23.26 -2.77
N GLU A 99 3.87 -24.48 -2.58
CA GLU A 99 3.03 -25.69 -2.60
C GLU A 99 1.99 -25.63 -1.47
N ARG A 100 2.43 -25.27 -0.25
CA ARG A 100 1.54 -25.06 0.89
C ARG A 100 0.51 -23.96 0.63
N LEU A 101 0.94 -22.82 0.06
CA LEU A 101 0.03 -21.71 -0.24
C LEU A 101 -0.95 -22.07 -1.37
N ASP A 102 -0.52 -22.79 -2.38
CA ASP A 102 -1.40 -23.26 -3.46
C ASP A 102 -2.46 -24.26 -2.95
N SER A 103 -2.17 -25.03 -1.89
CA SER A 103 -3.15 -25.92 -1.27
C SER A 103 -4.30 -25.21 -0.55
N LEU A 104 -4.17 -23.91 -0.24
CA LEU A 104 -5.22 -23.08 0.37
C LEU A 104 -6.20 -22.50 -0.64
N LYS A 105 -5.90 -22.61 -1.93
CA LYS A 105 -6.78 -22.08 -2.97
C LYS A 105 -8.09 -22.85 -3.03
N THR A 106 -9.17 -22.11 -2.97
CA THR A 106 -10.53 -22.64 -3.13
C THR A 106 -11.24 -21.89 -4.25
N THR A 107 -12.15 -22.59 -4.94
CA THR A 107 -12.97 -21.95 -5.98
C THR A 107 -14.35 -21.64 -5.43
N VAL A 108 -14.69 -20.37 -5.32
CA VAL A 108 -16.00 -19.89 -4.92
C VAL A 108 -16.62 -19.10 -6.06
N ALA A 109 -17.79 -19.52 -6.53
CA ALA A 109 -18.51 -18.90 -7.66
C ALA A 109 -17.64 -18.73 -8.93
N GLY A 110 -16.76 -19.70 -9.23
CA GLY A 110 -15.87 -19.68 -10.41
C GLY A 110 -14.67 -18.77 -10.30
N LYS A 111 -14.40 -18.18 -9.13
CA LYS A 111 -13.19 -17.39 -8.85
C LYS A 111 -12.30 -18.14 -7.87
N GLU A 112 -11.01 -18.20 -8.16
CA GLU A 112 -10.03 -18.65 -7.16
C GLU A 112 -9.91 -17.62 -6.04
N ILE A 113 -10.12 -18.08 -4.82
CA ILE A 113 -9.92 -17.32 -3.58
C ILE A 113 -8.88 -18.06 -2.77
N SER A 114 -7.92 -17.35 -2.22
CA SER A 114 -6.93 -17.87 -1.29
C SER A 114 -6.90 -16.96 -0.06
N ILE A 115 -7.41 -17.45 1.05
CA ILE A 115 -7.28 -16.80 2.36
C ILE A 115 -6.22 -17.57 3.12
N TYR A 116 -5.22 -16.86 3.64
CA TYR A 116 -4.16 -17.50 4.42
C TYR A 116 -4.70 -17.92 5.80
N ASP A 117 -4.44 -19.17 6.18
CA ASP A 117 -5.00 -19.82 7.38
C ASP A 117 -4.21 -19.53 8.68
N LYS A 118 -3.36 -18.52 8.69
CA LYS A 118 -2.53 -18.12 9.84
C LYS A 118 -1.59 -19.21 10.38
N HIS A 119 -1.25 -20.22 9.58
CA HIS A 119 -0.45 -21.38 10.00
C HIS A 119 0.84 -20.99 10.75
N CYS A 120 1.57 -19.98 10.25
CA CYS A 120 2.83 -19.57 10.87
C CYS A 120 2.67 -18.59 12.06
N LEU A 121 1.46 -18.11 12.34
CA LEU A 121 1.20 -17.23 13.49
C LEU A 121 1.49 -17.91 14.82
N HIS A 122 1.32 -19.22 14.89
CA HIS A 122 1.43 -20.01 16.11
C HIS A 122 2.80 -20.71 16.28
N LEU A 123 3.78 -20.41 15.43
CA LEU A 123 5.14 -20.90 15.60
C LEU A 123 5.75 -20.39 16.91
N SER A 124 6.45 -21.25 17.63
CA SER A 124 7.18 -20.84 18.82
C SER A 124 8.38 -19.95 18.45
N LYS A 125 8.86 -19.19 19.43
CA LYS A 125 10.02 -18.33 19.22
C LYS A 125 11.25 -19.13 18.80
N GLU A 126 11.44 -20.31 19.39
CA GLU A 126 12.53 -21.23 19.08
C GLU A 126 12.46 -21.74 17.63
N GLU A 127 11.25 -22.07 17.13
CA GLU A 127 11.03 -22.48 15.75
C GLU A 127 11.31 -21.34 14.76
N ILE A 128 10.88 -20.12 15.10
CA ILE A 128 11.16 -18.93 14.28
C ILE A 128 12.65 -18.67 14.20
N GLU A 129 13.36 -18.66 15.34
CA GLU A 129 14.81 -18.46 15.41
C GLU A 129 15.57 -19.56 14.66
N ALA A 130 15.16 -20.82 14.78
CA ALA A 130 15.76 -21.93 14.05
C ALA A 130 15.57 -21.80 12.53
N ASN A 131 14.38 -21.40 12.06
CA ASN A 131 14.12 -21.19 10.64
C ASN A 131 14.93 -20.01 10.08
N LEU A 132 15.04 -18.92 10.82
CA LEU A 132 15.85 -17.75 10.45
C LEU A 132 17.35 -18.10 10.40
N ALA A 133 17.86 -18.83 11.42
CA ALA A 133 19.24 -19.27 11.48
C ALA A 133 19.60 -20.26 10.35
N ALA A 134 18.64 -21.07 9.93
CA ALA A 134 18.77 -21.97 8.78
C ALA A 134 18.70 -21.24 7.41
N GLY A 135 18.50 -19.93 7.39
CA GLY A 135 18.37 -19.15 6.16
C GLY A 135 17.11 -19.48 5.36
N LYS A 136 16.05 -19.97 6.00
CA LYS A 136 14.80 -20.34 5.32
C LYS A 136 14.15 -19.09 4.73
N PRO A 137 13.72 -19.09 3.46
CA PRO A 137 12.98 -17.97 2.88
C PRO A 137 11.71 -17.67 3.69
N TYR A 138 11.41 -16.42 3.91
CA TYR A 138 10.23 -15.99 4.63
C TYR A 138 9.62 -14.74 4.02
N VAL A 139 8.38 -14.49 4.38
CA VAL A 139 7.70 -13.20 4.23
C VAL A 139 7.24 -12.73 5.60
N ILE A 140 6.97 -11.44 5.76
CA ILE A 140 6.30 -10.92 6.95
C ILE A 140 4.86 -10.62 6.58
N ARG A 141 3.92 -11.13 7.38
CA ARG A 141 2.48 -10.91 7.20
C ARG A 141 1.92 -10.06 8.30
N GLN A 142 0.93 -9.24 7.97
CA GLN A 142 0.06 -8.56 8.92
C GLN A 142 -0.76 -9.60 9.69
N ASN A 143 -0.98 -9.37 10.97
CA ASN A 143 -1.89 -10.18 11.79
C ASN A 143 -3.22 -9.44 11.96
N ASN A 144 -4.17 -9.70 11.06
CA ASN A 144 -5.51 -9.10 11.16
C ASN A 144 -6.38 -9.89 12.15
N PRO A 145 -7.28 -9.24 12.90
CA PRO A 145 -8.29 -9.93 13.69
C PRO A 145 -9.23 -10.72 12.78
N THR A 146 -9.78 -11.83 13.30
CA THR A 146 -10.74 -12.67 12.58
C THR A 146 -12.18 -12.43 13.04
N GLU A 147 -12.38 -11.68 14.13
CA GLU A 147 -13.69 -11.39 14.70
C GLU A 147 -13.92 -9.87 14.73
N GLY A 148 -15.19 -9.46 14.75
CA GLY A 148 -15.58 -8.06 14.76
C GLY A 148 -15.53 -7.42 13.38
N THR A 149 -15.53 -6.09 13.36
CA THR A 149 -15.57 -5.29 12.12
C THR A 149 -14.50 -4.20 12.14
N THR A 150 -14.04 -3.80 10.96
CA THR A 150 -13.20 -2.62 10.75
C THR A 150 -13.99 -1.58 9.98
N THR A 151 -14.08 -0.37 10.50
CA THR A 151 -14.75 0.77 9.85
C THR A 151 -13.72 1.83 9.53
N PHE A 152 -13.81 2.41 8.34
CA PHE A 152 -13.06 3.62 7.96
C PHE A 152 -13.99 4.62 7.30
N GLU A 153 -13.67 5.90 7.43
CA GLU A 153 -14.40 6.98 6.80
C GLU A 153 -13.75 7.39 5.48
N ASP A 154 -14.56 7.62 4.47
CA ASP A 154 -14.15 8.14 3.16
C ASP A 154 -14.99 9.38 2.82
N GLU A 155 -14.34 10.46 2.40
CA GLU A 155 -15.01 11.74 2.11
C GLU A 155 -16.08 11.66 1.00
N ILE A 156 -15.98 10.67 0.12
CA ILE A 156 -16.91 10.48 -1.01
C ILE A 156 -17.96 9.41 -0.70
N TYR A 157 -17.55 8.32 -0.05
CA TYR A 157 -18.39 7.15 0.17
C TYR A 157 -18.94 7.04 1.60
N GLY A 158 -18.52 7.94 2.51
CA GLY A 158 -18.89 7.89 3.93
C GLY A 158 -18.29 6.70 4.67
N ASP A 159 -18.95 6.27 5.74
CA ASP A 159 -18.49 5.16 6.55
C ASP A 159 -18.60 3.83 5.81
N ILE A 160 -17.49 3.12 5.72
CA ILE A 160 -17.40 1.78 5.12
C ILE A 160 -16.97 0.80 6.19
N THR A 161 -17.83 -0.17 6.46
CA THR A 161 -17.60 -1.22 7.44
C THR A 161 -17.45 -2.57 6.75
N VAL A 162 -16.41 -3.31 7.10
CA VAL A 162 -16.15 -4.67 6.62
C VAL A 162 -16.03 -5.64 7.80
N ASP A 163 -16.43 -6.88 7.59
CA ASP A 163 -16.20 -7.97 8.56
C ASP A 163 -14.71 -8.33 8.57
N ASN A 164 -14.11 -8.43 9.76
CA ASN A 164 -12.70 -8.79 9.88
C ASN A 164 -12.39 -10.19 9.35
N ALA A 165 -13.37 -11.09 9.32
CA ALA A 165 -13.24 -12.41 8.71
C ALA A 165 -12.95 -12.36 7.19
N GLU A 166 -13.24 -11.23 6.53
CA GLU A 166 -12.93 -11.01 5.10
C GLU A 166 -11.52 -10.43 4.88
N LEU A 167 -10.84 -10.01 5.97
CA LEU A 167 -9.51 -9.43 5.90
C LEU A 167 -8.46 -10.53 5.96
N ASP A 168 -7.80 -10.83 4.83
CA ASP A 168 -6.66 -11.73 4.83
C ASP A 168 -5.40 -11.08 5.42
N ASP A 169 -4.49 -11.91 5.93
CA ASP A 169 -3.18 -11.45 6.42
C ASP A 169 -2.27 -11.14 5.24
N MET A 170 -2.33 -9.90 4.77
CA MET A 170 -1.53 -9.48 3.63
C MET A 170 -0.03 -9.53 3.91
N ILE A 171 0.76 -9.77 2.88
CA ILE A 171 2.20 -9.70 2.96
C ILE A 171 2.62 -8.24 3.12
N LEU A 172 3.43 -7.95 4.13
CA LEU A 172 4.06 -6.65 4.35
C LEU A 172 5.43 -6.58 3.68
N ILE A 173 6.29 -7.58 3.96
CA ILE A 173 7.63 -7.72 3.37
C ILE A 173 7.68 -9.03 2.58
N LYS A 174 8.11 -8.93 1.32
CA LYS A 174 8.32 -10.05 0.41
C LYS A 174 9.60 -10.81 0.75
N SER A 175 9.76 -11.99 0.20
CA SER A 175 10.95 -12.83 0.41
C SER A 175 12.26 -12.24 -0.14
N ASP A 176 12.18 -11.26 -1.04
CA ASP A 176 13.31 -10.49 -1.54
C ASP A 176 13.71 -9.31 -0.63
N GLY A 177 12.98 -9.10 0.49
CA GLY A 177 13.19 -8.02 1.43
C GLY A 177 12.50 -6.70 1.07
N TYR A 178 11.86 -6.62 -0.09
CA TYR A 178 11.09 -5.45 -0.49
C TYR A 178 9.70 -5.44 0.14
N PRO A 179 9.16 -4.28 0.51
CA PRO A 179 7.78 -4.18 0.96
C PRO A 179 6.81 -4.44 -0.19
N THR A 180 5.59 -4.83 0.15
CA THR A 180 4.47 -4.71 -0.79
C THR A 180 4.03 -3.26 -0.90
N TYR A 181 3.36 -2.92 -1.99
CA TYR A 181 2.74 -1.60 -2.18
C TYR A 181 1.89 -1.21 -0.96
N ASN A 182 1.05 -2.12 -0.49
CA ASN A 182 0.11 -1.88 0.60
C ASN A 182 0.77 -1.53 1.94
N PHE A 183 1.97 -2.00 2.18
CA PHE A 183 2.72 -1.67 3.38
C PHE A 183 3.56 -0.41 3.20
N ALA A 184 4.24 -0.30 2.05
CA ALA A 184 5.10 0.83 1.77
C ALA A 184 4.33 2.15 1.83
N ASN A 185 3.14 2.22 1.22
CA ASN A 185 2.35 3.44 1.20
C ASN A 185 1.97 3.93 2.60
N VAL A 186 1.55 3.03 3.50
CA VAL A 186 1.19 3.41 4.89
C VAL A 186 2.39 3.95 5.66
N VAL A 187 3.55 3.29 5.55
CA VAL A 187 4.78 3.74 6.22
C VAL A 187 5.24 5.09 5.67
N ASP A 188 5.19 5.25 4.36
CA ASP A 188 5.62 6.49 3.69
C ASP A 188 4.66 7.63 3.97
N ASP A 189 3.35 7.39 3.93
CA ASP A 189 2.35 8.40 4.22
C ASP A 189 2.53 8.95 5.65
N HIS A 190 2.77 8.07 6.62
CA HIS A 190 3.06 8.50 7.98
C HIS A 190 4.37 9.31 8.07
N LEU A 191 5.47 8.79 7.50
CA LEU A 191 6.78 9.44 7.60
C LEU A 191 6.90 10.74 6.82
N MET A 192 6.09 10.90 5.78
CA MET A 192 6.01 12.12 4.98
C MET A 192 4.92 13.09 5.48
N GLY A 193 4.22 12.76 6.58
CA GLY A 193 3.19 13.62 7.16
C GLY A 193 1.98 13.81 6.25
N ILE A 194 1.64 12.80 5.43
CA ILE A 194 0.51 12.85 4.52
C ILE A 194 -0.80 12.92 5.33
N THR A 195 -1.59 13.95 5.09
CA THR A 195 -2.87 14.17 5.76
C THR A 195 -4.06 13.71 4.92
N HIS A 196 -3.94 13.71 3.59
CA HIS A 196 -5.00 13.33 2.67
C HIS A 196 -4.48 12.34 1.62
N VAL A 197 -5.15 11.20 1.49
CA VAL A 197 -4.85 10.16 0.49
C VAL A 197 -5.92 10.19 -0.58
N VAL A 198 -5.58 10.70 -1.77
CA VAL A 198 -6.47 10.78 -2.92
C VAL A 198 -6.10 9.71 -3.95
N ARG A 199 -6.99 8.78 -4.25
CA ARG A 199 -6.72 7.67 -5.18
C ARG A 199 -7.99 7.12 -5.83
N GLY A 200 -7.85 6.16 -6.72
CA GLY A 200 -8.99 5.52 -7.38
C GLY A 200 -9.80 4.63 -6.43
N ASN A 201 -11.07 4.44 -6.72
CA ASN A 201 -11.98 3.62 -5.90
C ASN A 201 -11.67 2.12 -5.92
N GLU A 202 -10.76 1.66 -6.77
CA GLU A 202 -10.23 0.29 -6.75
C GLU A 202 -9.52 -0.07 -5.43
N TYR A 203 -9.07 0.92 -4.68
CA TYR A 203 -8.40 0.75 -3.40
C TYR A 203 -9.35 0.68 -2.19
N LEU A 204 -10.65 0.92 -2.38
CA LEU A 204 -11.64 0.86 -1.29
C LEU A 204 -11.59 -0.49 -0.54
N SER A 205 -11.44 -1.59 -1.26
CA SER A 205 -11.36 -2.93 -0.65
C SER A 205 -10.06 -3.19 0.14
N SER A 206 -9.01 -2.41 -0.09
CA SER A 206 -7.74 -2.52 0.63
C SER A 206 -7.66 -1.58 1.83
N SER A 207 -8.46 -0.51 1.85
CA SER A 207 -8.40 0.54 2.88
C SER A 207 -8.63 0.04 4.31
N PRO A 208 -9.48 -0.97 4.58
CA PRO A 208 -9.60 -1.54 5.93
C PRO A 208 -8.28 -2.11 6.45
N LYS A 209 -7.47 -2.75 5.58
CA LYS A 209 -6.16 -3.30 5.96
C LYS A 209 -5.14 -2.20 6.27
N TYR A 210 -5.23 -1.06 5.58
CA TYR A 210 -4.40 0.11 5.87
C TYR A 210 -4.79 0.73 7.22
N ASN A 211 -6.09 0.88 7.49
CA ASN A 211 -6.59 1.33 8.80
C ASN A 211 -6.03 0.47 9.92
N ARG A 212 -6.08 -0.86 9.76
CA ARG A 212 -5.51 -1.78 10.74
C ARG A 212 -4.01 -1.58 10.95
N LEU A 213 -3.26 -1.20 9.93
CA LEU A 213 -1.84 -0.86 10.09
C LEU A 213 -1.65 0.44 10.88
N TYR A 214 -2.40 1.50 10.56
CA TYR A 214 -2.35 2.75 11.34
C TYR A 214 -2.69 2.51 12.81
N GLU A 215 -3.73 1.74 13.11
CA GLU A 215 -4.13 1.37 14.47
C GLU A 215 -3.04 0.56 15.18
N ALA A 216 -2.45 -0.44 14.51
CA ALA A 216 -1.38 -1.29 15.07
C ALA A 216 -0.12 -0.49 15.43
N PHE A 217 0.20 0.52 14.64
CA PHE A 217 1.28 1.45 14.94
C PHE A 217 0.89 2.48 16.02
N GLY A 218 -0.38 2.79 16.20
CA GLY A 218 -0.87 3.91 17.00
C GLY A 218 -0.71 5.25 16.28
N TRP A 219 -0.78 5.25 14.95
CA TRP A 219 -0.70 6.44 14.11
C TRP A 219 -2.07 6.99 13.76
N ASP A 220 -2.13 8.29 13.49
CA ASP A 220 -3.34 8.91 12.96
C ASP A 220 -3.62 8.41 11.54
N VAL A 221 -4.89 8.10 11.28
CA VAL A 221 -5.36 7.68 9.95
C VAL A 221 -5.54 8.92 9.07
N PRO A 222 -4.98 8.97 7.85
CA PRO A 222 -5.20 10.10 6.95
C PRO A 222 -6.65 10.15 6.46
N VAL A 223 -7.08 11.30 5.99
CA VAL A 223 -8.36 11.47 5.32
C VAL A 223 -8.33 10.74 3.97
N TYR A 224 -9.27 9.82 3.76
CA TYR A 224 -9.39 9.09 2.50
C TYR A 224 -10.35 9.79 1.53
N VAL A 225 -9.92 9.90 0.28
CA VAL A 225 -10.72 10.44 -0.83
C VAL A 225 -10.61 9.48 -2.01
N HIS A 226 -11.55 8.55 -2.14
CA HIS A 226 -11.55 7.60 -3.24
C HIS A 226 -12.36 8.14 -4.44
N CYS A 227 -11.65 8.46 -5.51
CA CYS A 227 -12.27 9.02 -6.71
C CYS A 227 -13.01 7.95 -7.52
N PRO A 228 -14.26 8.19 -7.97
CA PRO A 228 -14.98 7.26 -8.83
C PRO A 228 -14.28 7.10 -10.19
N LEU A 229 -14.62 6.06 -10.94
CA LEU A 229 -14.07 5.83 -12.28
C LEU A 229 -14.42 6.98 -13.23
N ILE A 230 -13.50 7.29 -14.15
CA ILE A 230 -13.83 8.14 -15.30
C ILE A 230 -14.53 7.26 -16.34
N THR A 231 -15.73 7.64 -16.73
CA THR A 231 -16.51 6.95 -17.73
C THR A 231 -16.70 7.83 -18.97
N ASP A 232 -16.97 7.23 -20.12
CA ASP A 232 -17.40 7.95 -21.31
C ASP A 232 -18.88 8.36 -21.21
N ARG A 233 -19.40 9.04 -22.26
CA ARG A 233 -20.83 9.46 -22.31
C ARG A 233 -21.83 8.31 -22.26
N LYS A 234 -21.38 7.06 -22.52
CA LYS A 234 -22.18 5.84 -22.45
C LYS A 234 -22.00 5.08 -21.15
N SER A 235 -21.36 5.70 -20.13
CA SER A 235 -21.00 5.07 -18.85
C SER A 235 -20.06 3.86 -19.00
N THR A 236 -19.30 3.80 -20.10
CA THR A 236 -18.28 2.79 -20.31
C THR A 236 -16.96 3.30 -19.73
N ARG A 237 -16.29 2.48 -18.89
CA ARG A 237 -14.99 2.81 -18.34
C ARG A 237 -14.01 3.17 -19.45
N LEU A 238 -13.38 4.32 -19.37
CA LEU A 238 -12.25 4.65 -20.25
C LEU A 238 -11.16 3.61 -20.04
N ASN A 239 -10.79 2.93 -21.12
CA ASN A 239 -9.81 1.84 -21.06
C ASN A 239 -8.46 2.41 -20.61
N SER A 240 -8.10 2.10 -19.36
CA SER A 240 -6.79 2.44 -18.81
C SER A 240 -5.88 1.25 -19.06
N SER A 241 -4.95 1.37 -19.99
CA SER A 241 -3.76 0.54 -19.95
C SER A 241 -3.09 0.81 -18.60
N HIS A 242 -3.00 -0.21 -17.74
CA HIS A 242 -2.39 -0.11 -16.43
C HIS A 242 -0.91 0.20 -16.59
N ILE A 243 -0.57 1.47 -16.48
CA ILE A 243 0.76 1.88 -16.05
C ILE A 243 0.56 2.25 -14.59
N THR A 244 0.85 1.30 -13.71
CA THR A 244 1.04 1.58 -12.30
C THR A 244 2.35 2.36 -12.22
N ILE A 245 2.28 3.57 -11.78
CA ILE A 245 3.42 4.44 -11.51
C ILE A 245 3.77 4.23 -10.04
#